data_24abd2d50a74dda9eec2f8fb8a00d448
#
_entry.id   24abd2d50a74dda9eec2f8fb8a00d448
#
_cell.length_a   1.000
_cell.length_b   1.000
_cell.length_c   1.000
_cell.angle_alpha   90.00
_cell.angle_beta   90.00
_cell.angle_gamma   90.00
#
_symmetry.space_group_name_H-M   'P 1'
#
loop_
_entity.id
_entity.type
_entity.pdbx_description
1 polymer ?
#
loop_
_entity_poly.entity_id
_entity_poly.type
_entity_poly.pdbx_seq_one_letter_code
_entity_poly.pdbx_strand_id
1 'polypeptide(L)' 'MRGYSQIVIEANQAAEKTLGVELGAVCIKLKHPVQKVSESLNISRQTVYDWFSGKANPTRLKKDEVEKLIRELSQNIKV' A
#
# COMPACT_ATOMS: atom_id res chain seq x y z
N MET A 1 2.33 17.70 -2.34
CA MET A 1 2.61 17.14 -2.00
C MET A 1 2.60 16.30 -2.18
N ARG A 2 2.90 15.75 -2.10
CA ARG A 2 3.08 15.12 -2.36
C ARG A 2 3.54 13.97 -1.96
N GLY A 3 3.97 13.23 -1.73
CA GLY A 3 4.43 12.00 -1.20
C GLY A 3 3.77 11.68 0.12
N TYR A 4 4.23 10.64 0.75
CA TYR A 4 3.67 10.21 2.02
C TYR A 4 4.37 10.94 3.17
N SER A 5 3.63 11.14 4.26
CA SER A 5 4.22 11.80 5.41
C SER A 5 5.30 10.91 6.02
N GLN A 6 6.21 11.51 6.74
CA GLN A 6 7.27 10.77 7.39
C GLN A 6 6.72 9.75 8.38
N ILE A 7 5.62 10.10 9.05
CA ILE A 7 5.01 9.18 10.00
C ILE A 7 4.55 7.89 9.31
N VAL A 8 3.92 8.02 8.14
CA VAL A 8 3.46 6.85 7.40
C VAL A 8 4.65 6.03 6.91
N ILE A 9 5.68 6.69 6.41
CA ILE A 9 6.86 6.00 5.92
C ILE A 9 7.51 5.21 7.04
N GLU A 10 7.68 5.83 8.20
CA GLU A 10 8.32 5.15 9.33
C GLU A 10 7.47 3.99 9.84
N ALA A 11 6.15 4.18 9.90
CA ALA A 11 5.27 3.12 10.34
C ALA A 11 5.34 1.93 9.38
N ASN A 12 5.41 2.21 8.09
CA ASN A 12 5.51 1.16 7.09
C ASN A 12 6.83 0.39 7.24
N GLN A 13 7.92 1.11 7.44
CA GLN A 13 9.22 0.48 7.57
C GLN A 13 9.36 -0.34 8.84
N ALA A 14 8.69 0.08 9.91
CA ALA A 14 8.78 -0.59 11.19
C ALA A 14 7.83 -1.78 11.31
N ALA A 15 6.85 -1.88 10.42
CA ALA A 15 5.84 -2.92 10.53
C ALA A 15 6.37 -4.27 10.07
N GLU A 16 5.75 -5.34 10.59
CA GLU A 16 6.08 -6.67 10.11
C GLU A 16 5.61 -6.78 8.68
N LYS A 17 6.34 -7.54 7.89
CA LYS A 17 5.98 -7.68 6.50
C LYS A 17 4.71 -8.45 6.31
N THR A 18 3.70 -7.78 5.85
CA THR A 18 2.44 -8.38 5.46
C THR A 18 2.18 -7.92 4.03
N LEU A 19 1.14 -8.47 3.42
CA LEU A 19 0.80 -8.08 2.06
C LEU A 19 0.47 -6.60 1.98
N GLY A 20 -0.26 -6.09 2.98
CA GLY A 20 -0.59 -4.66 3.02
C GLY A 20 0.63 -3.78 3.19
N VAL A 21 1.58 -4.23 4.02
CA VAL A 21 2.82 -3.49 4.23
C VAL A 21 3.65 -3.49 2.94
N GLU A 22 3.67 -4.62 2.22
CA GLU A 22 4.36 -4.68 0.94
C GLU A 22 3.77 -3.71 -0.05
N LEU A 23 2.45 -3.65 -0.13
CA LEU A 23 1.79 -2.70 -1.01
C LEU A 23 2.18 -1.29 -0.63
N GLY A 24 2.22 -1.00 0.67
CA GLY A 24 2.61 0.32 1.15
C GLY A 24 4.01 0.68 0.74
N ALA A 25 4.95 -0.26 0.86
CA ALA A 25 6.34 0.01 0.48
C ALA A 25 6.46 0.36 -1.00
N VAL A 26 5.76 -0.37 -1.84
CA VAL A 26 5.78 -0.10 -3.28
C VAL A 26 5.16 1.26 -3.59
N CYS A 27 4.02 1.55 -2.97
CA CYS A 27 3.33 2.82 -3.21
C CYS A 27 4.17 4.00 -2.74
N ILE A 28 4.82 3.87 -1.60
CA ILE A 28 5.68 4.93 -1.09
C ILE A 28 6.84 5.16 -2.04
N LYS A 29 7.44 4.08 -2.50
CA LYS A 29 8.59 4.18 -3.40
C LYS A 29 8.22 4.87 -4.70
N LEU A 30 7.04 4.57 -5.24
CA LEU A 30 6.58 5.15 -6.49
C LEU A 30 5.82 6.44 -6.31
N LYS A 31 5.55 6.83 -5.06
CA LYS A 31 4.73 7.98 -4.74
C LYS A 31 3.32 7.82 -5.33
N HIS A 32 2.84 6.59 -5.33
CA HIS A 32 1.51 6.28 -5.83
C HIS A 32 0.47 6.71 -4.79
N PRO A 33 -0.48 7.57 -5.13
CA PRO A 33 -1.38 8.15 -4.12
C PRO A 33 -2.29 7.13 -3.46
N VAL A 34 -2.54 7.34 -2.16
CA VAL A 34 -3.47 6.51 -1.41
C VAL A 34 -4.85 6.53 -2.04
N GLN A 35 -5.26 7.69 -2.56
CA GLN A 35 -6.57 7.80 -3.20
C GLN A 35 -6.72 6.80 -4.34
N LYS A 36 -5.67 6.64 -5.14
CA LYS A 36 -5.74 5.70 -6.25
C LYS A 36 -5.84 4.26 -5.78
N VAL A 37 -5.16 3.93 -4.68
CA VAL A 37 -5.26 2.61 -4.11
C VAL A 37 -6.67 2.37 -3.59
N SER A 38 -7.23 3.33 -2.89
CA SER A 38 -8.57 3.17 -2.33
C SER A 38 -9.60 2.98 -3.43
N GLU A 39 -9.44 3.70 -4.54
CA GLU A 39 -10.36 3.58 -5.67
C GLU A 39 -10.19 2.24 -6.37
N SER A 40 -8.95 1.82 -6.58
CA SER A 40 -8.68 0.57 -7.28
C SER A 40 -9.20 -0.64 -6.52
N LEU A 41 -9.10 -0.60 -5.20
CA LEU A 41 -9.49 -1.73 -4.38
C LEU A 41 -10.86 -1.56 -3.74
N ASN A 42 -11.49 -0.42 -3.99
CA ASN A 42 -12.82 -0.12 -3.46
C ASN A 42 -12.85 -0.22 -1.93
N ILE A 43 -11.91 0.44 -1.30
CA ILE A 43 -11.81 0.49 0.16
C ILE A 43 -11.56 1.93 0.58
N SER A 44 -11.74 2.21 1.86
CA SER A 44 -11.55 3.58 2.34
C SER A 44 -10.06 3.88 2.45
N ARG A 45 -9.74 5.16 2.43
CA ARG A 45 -8.34 5.58 2.60
C ARG A 45 -7.81 5.18 3.98
N GLN A 46 -8.66 5.21 4.99
CA GLN A 46 -8.24 4.79 6.31
C GLN A 46 -7.79 3.32 6.29
N THR A 47 -8.53 2.48 5.59
CA THR A 47 -8.16 1.07 5.46
C THR A 47 -6.81 0.94 4.77
N VAL A 48 -6.57 1.76 3.74
CA VAL A 48 -5.29 1.72 3.05
C VAL A 48 -4.15 2.06 4.01
N TYR A 49 -4.32 3.10 4.80
CA TYR A 49 -3.29 3.48 5.76
C TYR A 49 -3.08 2.41 6.83
N ASP A 50 -4.16 1.75 7.25
CA ASP A 50 -4.04 0.67 8.23
C ASP A 50 -3.24 -0.49 7.66
N TRP A 51 -3.46 -0.82 6.39
CA TRP A 51 -2.70 -1.87 5.74
C TRP A 51 -1.23 -1.47 5.60
N PHE A 52 -0.98 -0.23 5.20
CA PHE A 52 0.40 0.25 4.98
C PHE A 52 1.20 0.24 6.27
N SER A 53 0.56 0.54 7.40
CA SER A 53 1.25 0.61 8.67
C SER A 53 1.23 -0.72 9.44
N GLY A 54 0.57 -1.73 8.89
CA GLY A 54 0.53 -3.03 9.54
C GLY A 54 -0.52 -3.17 10.63
N LYS A 55 -1.39 -2.17 10.77
CA LYS A 55 -2.45 -2.26 11.79
C LYS A 55 -3.52 -3.25 11.40
N ALA A 56 -3.69 -3.47 10.11
CA ALA A 56 -4.66 -4.42 9.60
C ALA A 56 -4.09 -5.08 8.36
N ASN A 57 -4.63 -6.23 8.00
CA ASN A 57 -4.19 -6.96 6.81
C ASN A 57 -5.34 -7.05 5.83
N PRO A 58 -5.04 -7.13 4.53
CA PRO A 58 -6.10 -7.37 3.54
C PRO A 58 -6.85 -8.65 3.86
N THR A 59 -8.15 -8.63 3.67
CA THR A 59 -8.94 -9.83 3.88
C THR A 59 -8.67 -10.82 2.75
N ARG A 60 -9.12 -12.05 2.96
CA ARG A 60 -8.95 -13.08 1.94
C ARG A 60 -9.56 -12.65 0.62
N LEU A 61 -10.69 -11.96 0.67
CA LEU A 61 -11.36 -11.52 -0.55
C LEU A 61 -10.57 -10.48 -1.31
N LYS A 62 -9.79 -9.67 -0.61
CA LYS A 62 -9.01 -8.62 -1.25
C LYS A 62 -7.58 -9.05 -1.56
N LYS A 63 -7.16 -10.18 -1.03
CA LYS A 63 -5.77 -10.60 -1.16
C LYS A 63 -5.31 -10.66 -2.61
N ASP A 64 -6.10 -11.29 -3.47
CA ASP A 64 -5.72 -11.44 -4.86
C ASP A 64 -5.63 -10.09 -5.56
N GLU A 65 -6.55 -9.19 -5.23
CA GLU A 65 -6.53 -7.86 -5.83
C GLU A 65 -5.31 -7.08 -5.39
N VAL A 66 -4.93 -7.21 -4.11
CA VAL A 66 -3.76 -6.52 -3.60
C VAL A 66 -2.50 -7.07 -4.26
N GLU A 67 -2.40 -8.40 -4.39
CA GLU A 67 -1.24 -9.01 -5.04
C GLU A 67 -1.13 -8.55 -6.49
N LYS A 68 -2.26 -8.47 -7.18
CA LYS A 68 -2.25 -8.02 -8.56
C LYS A 68 -1.78 -6.58 -8.65
N LEU A 69 -2.25 -5.73 -7.75
CA LEU A 69 -1.87 -4.33 -7.75
C LEU A 69 -0.36 -4.18 -7.48
N ILE A 70 0.16 -4.93 -6.51
CA ILE A 70 1.59 -4.91 -6.22
C ILE A 70 2.37 -5.28 -7.47
N ARG A 71 1.93 -6.31 -8.16
CA ARG A 71 2.62 -6.78 -9.35
C ARG A 71 2.60 -5.72 -10.45
N GLU A 72 1.44 -5.09 -10.64
CA GLU A 72 1.31 -4.06 -11.66
C GLU A 72 2.18 -2.85 -11.34
N LEU A 73 2.20 -2.44 -10.09
CA LEU A 73 3.01 -1.29 -9.70
C LEU A 73 4.49 -1.63 -9.79
N SER A 74 4.85 -2.85 -9.45
CA SER A 74 6.25 -3.26 -9.51
C SER A 74 6.78 -3.27 -10.93
N GLN A 75 5.92 -3.55 -11.89
CA GLN A 75 6.33 -3.52 -13.28
C GLN A 75 6.68 -2.12 -13.76
N ASN A 76 6.17 -1.11 -13.06
CA ASN A 76 6.47 0.25 -13.42
C ASN A 76 7.75 0.77 -12.80
N ILE A 77 8.38 -0.06 -11.96
CA ILE A 77 9.67 0.31 -11.40
C ILE A 77 10.73 -0.21 -12.35
N LYS A 78 10.84 0.37 -13.51
CA LYS A 78 11.76 -0.11 -14.38
C LYS A 78 12.88 0.62 -14.28
N VAL A 79 13.82 0.17 -14.36
CA VAL A 79 14.96 0.93 -14.19
C VAL A 79 15.82 0.92 -15.31
#